data_2579ec308b4c0a0ae78e83df592617af
#
_entry.id   2579ec308b4c0a0ae78e83df592617af
#
_cell.length_a   1.000
_cell.length_b   1.000
_cell.length_c   1.000
_cell.angle_alpha   90.00
_cell.angle_beta   90.00
_cell.angle_gamma   90.00
#
_symmetry.space_group_name_H-M   'P 1'
#
loop_
_entity.id
_entity.type
_entity.pdbx_description
1 polymer ?
#
loop_
_entity_poly.entity_id
_entity_poly.type
_entity_poly.pdbx_seq_one_letter_code
_entity_poly.pdbx_strand_id
1 'polypeptide(L)'
;MSVYIIARVKIHDRNEYDKYSAGFSVVFKKFDGKMLSVDEDPTVLMGNWDDTRSVIIEFPSKKSALAWMTSEDYQAIAKHRDAGSTAHSILVNGLE
;
A
#
# COMPACT_ATOMS: atom_id res chain seq x y z
N MET A 1 13.17 3.88 -14.92
CA MET A 1 12.12 2.86 -15.10
C MET A 1 11.24 2.82 -13.88
N SER A 2 9.95 3.06 -14.06
CA SER A 2 9.01 3.04 -12.93
C SER A 2 8.68 1.63 -12.52
N VAL A 3 8.45 1.48 -11.23
CA VAL A 3 7.91 0.24 -10.65
C VAL A 3 6.61 0.58 -9.94
N TYR A 4 5.78 -0.43 -9.77
CA TYR A 4 4.47 -0.25 -9.15
C TYR A 4 4.29 -1.24 -8.02
N ILE A 5 3.79 -0.77 -6.89
CA ILE A 5 3.34 -1.63 -5.81
C ILE A 5 1.83 -1.76 -5.95
N ILE A 6 1.37 -3.00 -6.05
CA ILE A 6 -0.05 -3.31 -6.13
C ILE A 6 -0.41 -4.07 -4.87
N ALA A 7 -1.32 -3.52 -4.10
CA ALA A 7 -1.72 -4.12 -2.83
C ALA A 7 -3.22 -4.36 -2.79
N ARG A 8 -3.60 -5.45 -2.14
CA ARG A 8 -4.99 -5.71 -1.76
C ARG A 8 -5.04 -5.90 -0.26
N VAL A 9 -6.05 -5.31 0.37
CA VAL A 9 -6.15 -5.26 1.81
C VAL A 9 -7.55 -5.68 2.23
N LYS A 10 -7.64 -6.65 3.13
CA LYS A 10 -8.90 -7.02 3.76
C LYS A 10 -8.88 -6.47 5.18
N ILE A 11 -9.66 -5.43 5.42
CA ILE A 11 -9.71 -4.76 6.71
C ILE A 11 -10.73 -5.47 7.59
N HIS A 12 -10.29 -5.94 8.75
CA HIS A 12 -11.17 -6.61 9.71
C HIS A 12 -11.26 -5.88 11.05
N ASP A 13 -10.39 -4.90 11.31
CA ASP A 13 -10.49 -4.00 12.45
C ASP A 13 -10.19 -2.58 11.96
N ARG A 14 -11.26 -1.87 11.63
CA ARG A 14 -11.16 -0.53 11.05
C ARG A 14 -10.48 0.45 12.01
N ASN A 15 -10.75 0.36 13.29
CA ASN A 15 -10.14 1.27 14.27
C ASN A 15 -8.63 1.12 14.30
N GLU A 16 -8.13 -0.11 14.25
CA GLU A 16 -6.70 -0.36 14.24
C GLU A 16 -6.08 0.05 12.90
N TYR A 17 -6.74 -0.27 11.79
CA TYR A 17 -6.25 0.10 10.47
C TYR A 17 -6.18 1.62 10.29
N ASP A 18 -7.12 2.36 10.89
CA ASP A 18 -7.16 3.82 10.78
C ASP A 18 -5.94 4.46 11.44
N LYS A 19 -5.32 3.82 12.41
CA LYS A 19 -4.05 4.30 12.99
C LYS A 19 -2.94 4.26 11.94
N TYR A 20 -2.93 3.23 11.10
CA TYR A 20 -2.02 3.14 9.96
C TYR A 20 -2.28 4.26 8.96
N SER A 21 -3.53 4.45 8.57
CA SER A 21 -3.92 5.49 7.63
C SER A 21 -3.58 6.89 8.13
N ALA A 22 -3.77 7.14 9.43
CA ALA A 22 -3.48 8.45 10.03
C ALA A 22 -1.99 8.81 9.95
N GLY A 23 -1.10 7.83 10.04
CA GLY A 23 0.34 8.07 9.97
C GLY A 23 0.92 7.97 8.56
N PHE A 24 0.15 7.47 7.61
CA PHE A 24 0.66 7.12 6.28
C PHE A 24 1.24 8.32 5.52
N SER A 25 0.48 9.38 5.35
CA SER A 25 0.92 10.50 4.51
C SER A 25 2.14 11.22 5.07
N VAL A 26 2.26 11.30 6.39
CA VAL A 26 3.41 11.93 7.05
C VAL A 26 4.70 11.18 6.72
N VAL A 27 4.64 9.85 6.72
CA VAL A 27 5.79 9.01 6.38
C VAL A 27 6.02 9.02 4.87
N PHE A 28 4.97 8.79 4.10
CA PHE A 28 5.07 8.59 2.65
C PHE A 28 5.66 9.79 1.92
N LYS A 29 5.31 11.00 2.35
CA LYS A 29 5.80 12.23 1.70
C LYS A 29 7.31 12.44 1.80
N LYS A 30 7.99 11.67 2.66
CA LYS A 30 9.45 11.73 2.78
C LYS A 30 10.16 10.93 1.69
N PHE A 31 9.42 10.20 0.88
CA PHE A 31 9.95 9.29 -0.13
C PHE A 31 9.44 9.68 -1.52
N ASP A 32 9.97 9.02 -2.54
CA ASP A 32 9.73 9.38 -3.94
C ASP A 32 8.49 8.72 -4.55
N GLY A 33 7.61 8.18 -3.73
CA GLY A 33 6.42 7.49 -4.18
C GLY A 33 5.31 8.41 -4.59
N LYS A 34 4.43 7.90 -5.45
CA LYS A 34 3.23 8.59 -5.90
C LYS A 34 2.05 7.66 -5.78
N MET A 35 1.02 8.07 -5.03
CA MET A 35 -0.22 7.30 -4.94
C MET A 35 -0.98 7.45 -6.25
N LEU A 36 -1.24 6.33 -6.92
CA LEU A 36 -2.00 6.34 -8.17
C LEU A 36 -3.46 5.99 -7.96
N SER A 37 -3.75 5.10 -7.01
CA SER A 37 -5.12 4.67 -6.75
C SER A 37 -5.24 4.15 -5.33
N VAL A 38 -6.33 4.53 -4.68
CA VAL A 38 -6.81 3.94 -3.43
C VAL A 38 -8.31 3.80 -3.59
N ASP A 39 -8.81 2.56 -3.62
CA ASP A 39 -10.22 2.31 -3.89
C ASP A 39 -10.73 1.25 -2.92
N GLU A 40 -11.76 1.60 -2.15
CA GLU A 40 -12.38 0.68 -1.20
C GLU A 40 -13.62 0.00 -1.75
N ASP A 41 -13.94 0.21 -3.03
CA ASP A 41 -15.06 -0.46 -3.70
C ASP A 41 -14.74 -0.66 -5.18
N PRO A 42 -13.67 -1.41 -5.50
CA PRO A 42 -13.28 -1.59 -6.89
C PRO A 42 -14.32 -2.41 -7.65
N THR A 43 -14.47 -2.11 -8.95
CA THR A 43 -15.33 -2.87 -9.83
C THR A 43 -14.67 -4.18 -10.18
N VAL A 44 -15.29 -5.29 -9.82
CA VAL A 44 -14.76 -6.63 -10.13
C VAL A 44 -15.07 -6.95 -11.58
N LEU A 45 -14.03 -7.21 -12.36
CA LEU A 45 -14.19 -7.55 -13.78
C LEU A 45 -14.21 -9.04 -14.02
N MET A 46 -13.49 -9.79 -13.19
CA MET A 46 -13.36 -11.23 -13.37
C MET A 46 -12.95 -11.87 -12.05
N GLY A 47 -13.55 -13.02 -11.77
CA GLY A 47 -13.19 -13.79 -10.59
C GLY A 47 -13.77 -13.24 -9.30
N ASN A 48 -13.17 -13.62 -8.19
CA ASN A 48 -13.62 -13.24 -6.86
C ASN A 48 -12.70 -12.18 -6.27
N TRP A 49 -13.29 -11.21 -5.61
CA TRP A 49 -12.55 -10.16 -4.89
C TRP A 49 -13.16 -10.04 -3.50
N ASP A 50 -12.42 -10.48 -2.49
CA ASP A 50 -12.89 -10.51 -1.10
C ASP A 50 -12.16 -9.48 -0.23
N ASP A 51 -11.49 -8.54 -0.85
CA ASP A 51 -10.73 -7.53 -0.15
C ASP A 51 -11.49 -6.21 -0.05
N THR A 52 -11.20 -5.44 1.00
CA THR A 52 -11.87 -4.17 1.27
C THR A 52 -11.30 -3.05 0.43
N ARG A 53 -10.02 -3.14 0.06
CA ARG A 53 -9.28 -1.99 -0.45
C ARG A 53 -8.22 -2.43 -1.44
N SER A 54 -8.09 -1.68 -2.54
CA SER A 54 -6.99 -1.84 -3.49
C SER A 54 -6.14 -0.58 -3.47
N VAL A 55 -4.82 -0.74 -3.67
CA VAL A 55 -3.87 0.37 -3.66
C VAL A 55 -2.87 0.17 -4.78
N ILE A 56 -2.58 1.24 -5.52
CA ILE A 56 -1.53 1.25 -6.54
C ILE A 56 -0.63 2.44 -6.26
N ILE A 57 0.67 2.17 -6.13
CA ILE A 57 1.69 3.17 -5.82
C ILE A 57 2.80 3.07 -6.85
N GLU A 58 3.27 4.21 -7.34
CA GLU A 58 4.39 4.26 -8.27
C GLU A 58 5.65 4.76 -7.56
N PHE A 59 6.79 4.13 -7.85
CA PHE A 59 8.11 4.61 -7.46
C PHE A 59 9.02 4.66 -8.68
N PRO A 60 10.04 5.54 -8.68
CA PRO A 60 10.95 5.65 -9.83
C PRO A 60 11.85 4.43 -9.98
N SER A 61 12.05 3.64 -8.93
CA SER A 61 12.89 2.46 -8.98
C SER A 61 12.52 1.50 -7.85
N LYS A 62 12.93 0.24 -8.00
CA LYS A 62 12.79 -0.76 -6.94
C LYS A 62 13.52 -0.33 -5.67
N LYS A 63 14.72 0.24 -5.83
CA LYS A 63 15.52 0.71 -4.70
C LYS A 63 14.75 1.76 -3.89
N SER A 64 14.12 2.71 -4.57
CA SER A 64 13.33 3.75 -3.94
C SER A 64 12.12 3.17 -3.20
N ALA A 65 11.43 2.22 -3.83
CA ALA A 65 10.28 1.55 -3.21
C ALA A 65 10.67 0.80 -1.95
N LEU A 66 11.78 0.05 -2.01
CA LEU A 66 12.26 -0.71 -0.87
C LEU A 66 12.77 0.20 0.25
N ALA A 67 13.36 1.35 -0.10
CA ALA A 67 13.79 2.33 0.90
C ALA A 67 12.60 2.80 1.75
N TRP A 68 11.44 3.02 1.12
CA TRP A 68 10.22 3.37 1.83
C TRP A 68 9.70 2.21 2.68
N MET A 69 9.56 1.03 2.09
CA MET A 69 8.96 -0.12 2.77
C MET A 69 9.78 -0.60 3.97
N THR A 70 11.09 -0.46 3.90
CA THR A 70 11.98 -0.93 4.98
C THR A 70 12.38 0.17 5.96
N SER A 71 11.90 1.41 5.76
CA SER A 71 12.20 2.50 6.67
C SER A 71 11.62 2.25 8.06
N GLU A 72 12.31 2.76 9.09
CA GLU A 72 11.82 2.63 10.46
C GLU A 72 10.46 3.30 10.64
N ASP A 73 10.28 4.47 10.02
CA ASP A 73 9.03 5.22 10.12
C ASP A 73 7.86 4.44 9.53
N TYR A 74 8.06 3.81 8.36
CA TYR A 74 7.00 3.01 7.76
C TYR A 74 6.72 1.75 8.57
N GLN A 75 7.76 1.07 9.03
CA GLN A 75 7.60 -0.13 9.85
C GLN A 75 6.85 0.15 11.15
N ALA A 76 7.04 1.34 11.70
CA ALA A 76 6.33 1.73 12.92
C ALA A 76 4.82 1.81 12.71
N ILE A 77 4.35 2.36 11.58
CA ILE A 77 2.91 2.42 11.30
C ILE A 77 2.37 1.10 10.72
N ALA A 78 3.22 0.31 10.05
CA ALA A 78 2.79 -0.94 9.44
C ALA A 78 2.29 -1.96 10.47
N LYS A 79 2.69 -1.85 11.72
CA LYS A 79 2.16 -2.70 12.80
C LYS A 79 0.65 -2.57 12.94
N HIS A 80 0.12 -1.37 12.76
CA HIS A 80 -1.32 -1.11 12.83
C HIS A 80 -2.05 -1.69 11.63
N ARG A 81 -1.42 -1.63 10.43
CA ARG A 81 -1.95 -2.29 9.25
C ARG A 81 -2.06 -3.80 9.47
N ASP A 82 -1.01 -4.40 10.01
CA ASP A 82 -0.97 -5.85 10.22
C ASP A 82 -1.94 -6.29 11.31
N ALA A 83 -2.13 -5.46 12.34
CA ALA A 83 -3.09 -5.77 13.41
C ALA A 83 -4.54 -5.61 12.95
N GLY A 84 -4.80 -4.70 12.02
CA GLY A 84 -6.16 -4.38 11.58
C GLY A 84 -6.58 -4.97 10.25
N SER A 85 -5.68 -5.67 9.56
CA SER A 85 -5.98 -6.16 8.21
C SER A 85 -5.12 -7.35 7.83
N THR A 86 -5.54 -8.00 6.74
CA THR A 86 -4.70 -8.96 6.01
C THR A 86 -4.36 -8.32 4.68
N ALA A 87 -3.08 -8.02 4.46
CA ALA A 87 -2.63 -7.32 3.28
C ALA A 87 -1.68 -8.18 2.46
N HIS A 88 -1.86 -8.12 1.14
CA HIS A 88 -0.97 -8.77 0.19
C HIS A 88 -0.51 -7.71 -0.82
N SER A 89 0.77 -7.70 -1.12
CA SER A 89 1.29 -6.75 -2.09
C SER A 89 2.39 -7.37 -2.94
N ILE A 90 2.51 -6.84 -4.14
CA ILE A 90 3.58 -7.21 -5.07
C ILE A 90 4.19 -5.94 -5.63
N LEU A 91 5.42 -6.05 -6.08
CA LEU A 91 6.08 -4.99 -6.83
C LEU A 91 6.29 -5.49 -8.25
N VAL A 92 5.83 -4.73 -9.22
CA VAL A 92 5.95 -5.06 -10.63
C VAL A 92 6.71 -3.97 -11.36
N ASN A 93 7.42 -4.35 -12.41
CA ASN A 93 8.12 -3.38 -13.25
C ASN A 93 7.18 -2.78 -14.27
N GLY A 94 7.37 -1.50 -14.56
CA GLY A 94 6.69 -0.87 -15.70
C GLY A 94 7.21 -1.41 -17.01
N LEU A 95 6.54 -1.04 -18.09
CA LEU A 95 6.88 -1.52 -19.42
C LEU A 95 8.15 -0.90 -20.01
N GLU A 96 8.64 0.18 -19.40
CA GLU A 96 9.84 0.86 -19.91
C GLU A 96 11.09 0.43 -19.21
#